data_e4cbcb0069f9ab1af67f69fe9addf9c3
#
_entry.id   e4cbcb0069f9ab1af67f69fe9addf9c3
#
_cell.length_a   1.000
_cell.length_b   1.000
_cell.length_c   1.000
_cell.angle_alpha   90.00
_cell.angle_beta   90.00
_cell.angle_gamma   90.00
#
_symmetry.space_group_name_H-M   'P 1'
#
loop_
_entity.id
_entity.type
_entity.pdbx_description
1 polymer ?
#
loop_
_entity_poly.entity_id
_entity_poly.type
_entity_poly.pdbx_seq_one_letter_code
_entity_poly.pdbx_strand_id
1 'polypeptide(L)'
;MTHPFEIELESTLPASPQQVCDAIATGPGIDSWFMGRNEVEPREGGTAAMDTGGHREEAVVTAYEPGTRFATRTGTGEDGRFMAFEYLIEGRDQGSTVLRVVHSGLLGDDWEDEYDALRRGWPFHLHTLREYLTHFPGRTAVPVFALAMPQERSPREVTAALTRALSLPASMSAGMPVHAQPAGLPPLNGEVVWADHERFAIRTDDGLYTFHHGTGGPVLMFHHLFGADPDGAETAWQKWLTGLLA
;
A
#
# COMPACT_ATOMS: atom_id res chain seq x y z
N MET A 1 -25.90 12.40 2.10
CA MET A 1 -25.46 13.14 3.32
C MET A 1 -24.01 12.77 3.59
N THR A 2 -23.23 13.66 4.20
CA THR A 2 -21.85 13.35 4.57
C THR A 2 -21.75 12.89 6.01
N HIS A 3 -20.86 11.93 6.27
CA HIS A 3 -20.62 11.32 7.57
C HIS A 3 -19.17 11.53 7.99
N PRO A 4 -18.90 12.16 9.15
CA PRO A 4 -17.54 12.33 9.64
C PRO A 4 -16.96 10.99 10.08
N PHE A 5 -15.67 10.80 9.81
CA PHE A 5 -14.92 9.65 10.30
C PHE A 5 -13.52 10.06 10.79
N GLU A 6 -12.98 9.23 11.66
CA GLU A 6 -11.60 9.29 12.10
C GLU A 6 -11.09 7.88 12.41
N ILE A 7 -9.90 7.57 11.91
CA ILE A 7 -9.17 6.34 12.19
C ILE A 7 -7.81 6.75 12.73
N GLU A 8 -7.52 6.36 13.95
CA GLU A 8 -6.24 6.61 14.60
C GLU A 8 -5.50 5.29 14.81
N LEU A 9 -4.22 5.25 14.39
CA LEU A 9 -3.35 4.09 14.54
C LEU A 9 -1.97 4.54 15.00
N GLU A 10 -1.29 3.62 15.69
CA GLU A 10 0.09 3.81 16.12
C GLU A 10 0.94 2.60 15.75
N SER A 11 2.16 2.82 15.31
CA SER A 11 3.12 1.77 14.99
C SER A 11 4.51 2.17 15.43
N THR A 12 5.22 1.25 16.10
CA THR A 12 6.66 1.41 16.38
C THR A 12 7.45 0.86 15.20
N LEU A 13 8.29 1.69 14.59
CA LEU A 13 9.07 1.38 13.40
C LEU A 13 10.56 1.29 13.75
N PRO A 14 11.32 0.33 13.19
CA PRO A 14 12.75 0.15 13.43
C PRO A 14 13.59 1.08 12.54
N ALA A 15 13.32 2.38 12.61
CA ALA A 15 13.95 3.40 11.77
C ALA A 15 14.03 4.72 12.52
N SER A 16 14.95 5.59 12.14
CA SER A 16 15.06 6.94 12.69
C SER A 16 13.86 7.82 12.25
N PRO A 17 13.56 8.91 13.00
CA PRO A 17 12.54 9.88 12.61
C PRO A 17 12.71 10.42 11.19
N GLN A 18 13.95 10.65 10.75
CA GLN A 18 14.22 11.12 9.38
C GLN A 18 13.87 10.06 8.34
N GLN A 19 14.24 8.80 8.54
CA GLN A 19 13.90 7.71 7.62
C GLN A 19 12.38 7.51 7.52
N VAL A 20 11.66 7.62 8.64
CA VAL A 20 10.19 7.56 8.64
C VAL A 20 9.61 8.77 7.90
N CYS A 21 10.12 9.99 8.14
CA CYS A 21 9.70 11.19 7.45
C CYS A 21 9.91 11.07 5.93
N ASP A 22 11.09 10.61 5.50
CA ASP A 22 11.38 10.40 4.07
C ASP A 22 10.42 9.38 3.43
N ALA A 23 10.06 8.33 4.16
CA ALA A 23 9.14 7.30 3.69
C ALA A 23 7.70 7.80 3.52
N ILE A 24 7.23 8.74 4.33
CA ILE A 24 5.81 9.17 4.33
C ILE A 24 5.59 10.54 3.68
N ALA A 25 6.63 11.35 3.49
CA ALA A 25 6.49 12.73 3.03
C ALA A 25 7.17 12.99 1.67
N THR A 26 7.63 11.96 0.99
CA THR A 26 8.21 12.08 -0.36
C THR A 26 7.54 11.09 -1.31
N GLY A 27 7.37 11.46 -2.59
CA GLY A 27 6.81 10.56 -3.60
C GLY A 27 7.54 9.21 -3.65
N PRO A 28 8.87 9.20 -3.88
CA PRO A 28 9.65 7.95 -3.90
C PRO A 28 9.60 7.15 -2.58
N GLY A 29 9.48 7.84 -1.44
CA GLY A 29 9.30 7.21 -0.13
C GLY A 29 7.97 6.45 -0.06
N ILE A 30 6.87 7.13 -0.41
CA ILE A 30 5.51 6.55 -0.39
C ILE A 30 5.42 5.41 -1.41
N ASP A 31 5.98 5.54 -2.60
CA ASP A 31 6.05 4.51 -3.65
C ASP A 31 6.72 3.21 -3.17
N SER A 32 7.49 3.28 -2.10
CA SER A 32 8.23 2.13 -1.57
C SER A 32 7.43 1.25 -0.62
N TRP A 33 6.19 1.64 -0.25
CA TRP A 33 5.38 0.84 0.68
C TRP A 33 3.86 1.02 0.53
N PHE A 34 3.40 2.11 -0.07
CA PHE A 34 1.97 2.45 -0.18
C PHE A 34 1.46 2.23 -1.61
N MET A 35 0.20 2.47 -1.82
CA MET A 35 -0.47 2.31 -3.11
C MET A 35 -0.05 3.36 -4.13
N GLY A 36 -0.18 3.01 -5.41
CA GLY A 36 -0.10 3.93 -6.52
C GLY A 36 1.29 4.48 -6.83
N ARG A 37 1.31 5.53 -7.63
CA ARG A 37 2.47 6.38 -7.91
C ARG A 37 2.23 7.73 -7.25
N ASN A 38 3.19 8.18 -6.46
CA ASN A 38 3.00 9.32 -5.59
C ASN A 38 3.95 10.46 -5.95
N GLU A 39 3.43 11.67 -5.92
CA GLU A 39 4.18 12.92 -6.08
C GLU A 39 3.91 13.78 -4.85
N VAL A 40 4.95 14.32 -4.23
CA VAL A 40 4.82 15.19 -3.07
C VAL A 40 5.80 16.33 -3.16
N GLU A 41 5.32 17.56 -3.00
CA GLU A 41 6.14 18.72 -2.67
C GLU A 41 6.16 18.89 -1.14
N PRO A 42 7.24 18.47 -0.44
CA PRO A 42 7.25 18.39 1.02
C PRO A 42 7.45 19.77 1.64
N ARG A 43 6.44 20.59 1.58
CA ARG A 43 6.34 21.93 2.19
C ARG A 43 4.87 22.28 2.43
N GLU A 44 4.58 23.07 3.43
CA GLU A 44 3.24 23.60 3.65
C GLU A 44 2.76 24.38 2.42
N GLY A 45 1.52 24.12 1.99
CA GLY A 45 0.94 24.63 0.75
C GLY A 45 1.46 23.96 -0.52
N GLY A 46 2.34 22.94 -0.43
CA GLY A 46 2.77 22.13 -1.54
C GLY A 46 1.67 21.19 -2.02
N THR A 47 1.87 20.59 -3.19
CA THR A 47 0.95 19.59 -3.76
C THR A 47 1.35 18.18 -3.34
N ALA A 48 0.36 17.31 -3.18
CA ALA A 48 0.52 15.86 -3.09
C ALA A 48 -0.46 15.21 -4.06
N ALA A 49 -0.03 14.14 -4.73
CA ALA A 49 -0.90 13.42 -5.65
C ALA A 49 -0.59 11.92 -5.61
N MET A 50 -1.62 11.11 -5.79
CA MET A 50 -1.54 9.66 -5.93
C MET A 50 -2.27 9.23 -7.20
N ASP A 51 -1.61 8.44 -8.05
CA ASP A 51 -2.21 7.83 -9.25
C ASP A 51 -2.30 6.31 -9.05
N THR A 52 -3.51 5.78 -9.16
CA THR A 52 -3.80 4.33 -9.06
C THR A 52 -4.36 3.81 -10.38
N GLY A 53 -3.50 3.78 -11.40
CA GLY A 53 -3.87 3.23 -12.72
C GLY A 53 -4.78 4.14 -13.52
N GLY A 54 -4.52 5.45 -13.51
CA GLY A 54 -5.25 6.48 -14.26
C GLY A 54 -6.33 7.20 -13.46
N HIS A 55 -6.53 6.82 -12.21
CA HIS A 55 -7.29 7.62 -11.25
C HIS A 55 -6.30 8.43 -10.41
N ARG A 56 -6.25 9.76 -10.64
CA ARG A 56 -5.37 10.67 -9.92
C ARG A 56 -6.16 11.42 -8.85
N GLU A 57 -5.75 11.25 -7.60
CA GLU A 57 -6.25 12.01 -6.47
C GLU A 57 -5.23 13.08 -6.07
N GLU A 58 -5.69 14.31 -5.88
CA GLU A 58 -4.84 15.44 -5.51
C GLU A 58 -5.18 15.97 -4.12
N ALA A 59 -4.14 16.38 -3.40
CA ALA A 59 -4.22 16.93 -2.07
C ALA A 59 -3.26 18.12 -1.91
N VAL A 60 -3.47 18.91 -0.88
CA VAL A 60 -2.55 19.97 -0.44
C VAL A 60 -1.85 19.49 0.83
N VAL A 61 -0.56 19.73 0.91
CA VAL A 61 0.22 19.56 2.14
C VAL A 61 -0.18 20.65 3.13
N THR A 62 -0.86 20.27 4.21
CA THR A 62 -1.38 21.22 5.23
C THR A 62 -0.42 21.44 6.38
N ALA A 63 0.56 20.52 6.58
CA ALA A 63 1.66 20.70 7.51
C ALA A 63 2.88 19.90 7.04
N TYR A 64 4.07 20.47 7.20
CA TYR A 64 5.35 19.79 7.00
C TYR A 64 6.39 20.31 7.99
N GLU A 65 6.71 19.47 8.96
CA GLU A 65 7.75 19.68 9.95
C GLU A 65 8.71 18.48 9.87
N PRO A 66 9.88 18.63 9.23
CA PRO A 66 10.79 17.51 8.97
C PRO A 66 11.09 16.68 10.23
N GLY A 67 10.87 15.38 10.16
CA GLY A 67 11.13 14.45 11.26
C GLY A 67 10.09 14.45 12.39
N THR A 68 9.05 15.28 12.34
CA THR A 68 8.04 15.37 13.41
C THR A 68 6.60 15.30 12.92
N ARG A 69 6.27 15.94 11.78
CA ARG A 69 4.88 16.02 11.31
C ARG A 69 4.78 16.15 9.80
N PHE A 70 3.84 15.43 9.22
CA PHE A 70 3.41 15.59 7.83
C PHE A 70 1.89 15.45 7.77
N ALA A 71 1.21 16.36 7.04
CA ALA A 71 -0.23 16.27 6.87
C ALA A 71 -0.65 16.72 5.48
N THR A 72 -1.68 16.06 4.94
CA THR A 72 -2.29 16.38 3.65
C THR A 72 -3.81 16.40 3.75
N ARG A 73 -4.45 17.13 2.84
CA ARG A 73 -5.90 17.14 2.72
C ARG A 73 -6.31 17.29 1.26
N THR A 74 -7.23 16.44 0.80
CA THR A 74 -7.84 16.58 -0.53
C THR A 74 -8.73 17.80 -0.60
N GLY A 75 -9.01 18.27 -1.81
CA GLY A 75 -10.07 19.24 -2.04
C GLY A 75 -11.42 18.70 -1.52
N THR A 76 -12.34 19.62 -1.21
CA THR A 76 -13.72 19.20 -0.91
C THR A 76 -14.46 19.00 -2.22
N GLY A 77 -14.95 17.79 -2.47
CA GLY A 77 -15.74 17.43 -3.63
C GLY A 77 -17.09 18.17 -3.66
N GLU A 78 -17.77 18.16 -4.80
CA GLU A 78 -19.13 18.75 -4.96
C GLU A 78 -20.14 18.11 -4.01
N ASP A 79 -19.94 16.86 -3.64
CA ASP A 79 -20.73 16.11 -2.66
C ASP A 79 -20.35 16.39 -1.20
N GLY A 80 -19.36 17.25 -0.97
CA GLY A 80 -18.87 17.65 0.35
C GLY A 80 -17.85 16.71 0.96
N ARG A 81 -17.47 15.60 0.29
CA ARG A 81 -16.47 14.64 0.79
C ARG A 81 -15.06 15.20 0.70
N PHE A 82 -14.22 14.81 1.64
CA PHE A 82 -12.77 15.01 1.62
C PHE A 82 -12.07 13.98 2.50
N MET A 83 -10.78 13.78 2.25
CA MET A 83 -9.88 12.97 3.06
C MET A 83 -8.75 13.83 3.60
N ALA A 84 -8.32 13.55 4.82
CA ALA A 84 -7.17 14.19 5.45
C ALA A 84 -6.32 13.14 6.15
N PHE A 85 -5.02 13.26 5.99
CA PHE A 85 -4.02 12.40 6.61
C PHE A 85 -3.10 13.26 7.46
N GLU A 86 -2.85 12.84 8.68
CA GLU A 86 -1.85 13.42 9.55
C GLU A 86 -0.94 12.31 10.10
N TYR A 87 0.35 12.54 9.98
CA TYR A 87 1.41 11.68 10.46
C TYR A 87 2.21 12.44 11.52
N LEU A 88 2.24 11.90 12.73
CA LEU A 88 3.04 12.40 13.84
C LEU A 88 4.17 11.43 14.12
N ILE A 89 5.40 11.94 14.17
CA ILE A 89 6.64 11.17 14.27
C ILE A 89 7.28 11.48 15.61
N GLU A 90 7.51 10.46 16.44
CA GLU A 90 8.16 10.60 17.71
C GLU A 90 9.36 9.64 17.82
N GLY A 91 10.57 10.18 17.85
CA GLY A 91 11.79 9.38 18.06
C GLY A 91 11.79 8.74 19.43
N ARG A 92 12.28 7.50 19.50
CA ARG A 92 12.48 6.74 20.73
C ARG A 92 13.94 6.34 20.87
N ASP A 93 14.30 5.87 22.03
CA ASP A 93 15.64 5.33 22.27
C ASP A 93 15.96 4.15 21.34
N GLN A 94 17.25 3.88 21.13
CA GLN A 94 17.77 2.79 20.29
C GLN A 94 17.42 2.88 18.79
N GLY A 95 17.13 4.10 18.27
CA GLY A 95 16.93 4.32 16.83
C GLY A 95 15.58 3.85 16.30
N SER A 96 14.59 3.66 17.16
CA SER A 96 13.22 3.40 16.79
C SER A 96 12.38 4.67 16.79
N THR A 97 11.22 4.62 16.11
CA THR A 97 10.30 5.74 15.98
C THR A 97 8.87 5.25 16.16
N VAL A 98 8.09 5.99 16.93
CA VAL A 98 6.64 5.83 16.96
C VAL A 98 6.03 6.73 15.88
N LEU A 99 5.27 6.12 14.99
CA LEU A 99 4.46 6.80 13.99
C LEU A 99 2.99 6.69 14.39
N ARG A 100 2.34 7.83 14.60
CA ARG A 100 0.88 7.92 14.72
C ARG A 100 0.31 8.42 13.41
N VAL A 101 -0.70 7.72 12.90
CA VAL A 101 -1.45 8.08 11.70
C VAL A 101 -2.87 8.42 12.10
N VAL A 102 -3.33 9.59 11.69
CA VAL A 102 -4.74 10.00 11.79
C VAL A 102 -5.27 10.16 10.38
N HIS A 103 -6.24 9.33 10.01
CA HIS A 103 -6.97 9.43 8.75
C HIS A 103 -8.40 9.86 9.07
N SER A 104 -8.78 11.02 8.59
CA SER A 104 -10.08 11.63 8.92
C SER A 104 -10.71 12.27 7.69
N GLY A 105 -11.99 12.61 7.79
CA GLY A 105 -12.68 13.30 6.69
C GLY A 105 -14.19 13.19 6.77
N LEU A 106 -14.80 13.34 5.59
CA LEU A 106 -16.24 13.19 5.39
C LEU A 106 -16.48 12.15 4.27
N LEU A 107 -17.18 11.07 4.59
CA LEU A 107 -17.61 10.02 3.67
C LEU A 107 -19.02 10.29 3.13
N GLY A 108 -19.40 9.58 2.06
CA GLY A 108 -20.71 9.68 1.42
C GLY A 108 -21.78 8.77 2.05
N ASP A 109 -22.81 8.45 1.24
CA ASP A 109 -23.96 7.67 1.72
C ASP A 109 -23.59 6.20 2.04
N ASP A 110 -22.57 5.62 1.36
CA ASP A 110 -22.07 4.27 1.61
C ASP A 110 -20.93 4.25 2.68
N TRP A 111 -20.97 5.17 3.62
CA TRP A 111 -19.89 5.45 4.57
C TRP A 111 -19.50 4.26 5.45
N GLU A 112 -20.43 3.38 5.80
CA GLU A 112 -20.15 2.22 6.68
C GLU A 112 -19.18 1.24 6.01
N ASP A 113 -19.45 0.88 4.76
CA ASP A 113 -18.61 -0.03 3.99
C ASP A 113 -17.25 0.59 3.68
N GLU A 114 -17.23 1.88 3.32
CA GLU A 114 -16.00 2.63 3.05
C GLU A 114 -15.14 2.76 4.31
N TYR A 115 -15.73 3.15 5.44
CA TYR A 115 -15.06 3.22 6.74
C TYR A 115 -14.45 1.89 7.15
N ASP A 116 -15.21 0.81 7.02
CA ASP A 116 -14.75 -0.54 7.35
C ASP A 116 -13.59 -0.98 6.44
N ALA A 117 -13.63 -0.65 5.15
CA ALA A 117 -12.55 -0.93 4.22
C ALA A 117 -11.27 -0.17 4.59
N LEU A 118 -11.38 1.13 4.91
CA LEU A 118 -10.26 1.95 5.38
C LEU A 118 -9.67 1.40 6.66
N ARG A 119 -10.51 1.09 7.66
CA ARG A 119 -10.08 0.55 8.95
C ARG A 119 -9.36 -0.79 8.83
N ARG A 120 -9.80 -1.66 7.92
CA ARG A 120 -9.13 -2.95 7.64
C ARG A 120 -7.87 -2.80 6.80
N GLY A 121 -7.77 -1.74 5.98
CA GLY A 121 -6.62 -1.50 5.11
C GLY A 121 -5.37 -1.02 5.85
N TRP A 122 -5.53 -0.13 6.80
CA TRP A 122 -4.42 0.53 7.47
C TRP A 122 -3.42 -0.39 8.18
N PRO A 123 -3.83 -1.43 8.94
CA PRO A 123 -2.87 -2.35 9.55
C PRO A 123 -1.95 -3.02 8.53
N PHE A 124 -2.48 -3.36 7.35
CA PHE A 124 -1.70 -3.91 6.26
C PHE A 124 -0.67 -2.89 5.72
N HIS A 125 -1.07 -1.65 5.47
CA HIS A 125 -0.16 -0.62 4.98
C HIS A 125 0.93 -0.24 5.99
N LEU A 126 0.60 -0.18 7.28
CA LEU A 126 1.62 0.04 8.32
C LEU A 126 2.59 -1.15 8.44
N HIS A 127 2.12 -2.37 8.17
CA HIS A 127 2.99 -3.53 8.07
C HIS A 127 3.94 -3.43 6.86
N THR A 128 3.43 -3.04 5.68
CA THR A 128 4.26 -2.83 4.47
C THR A 128 5.31 -1.75 4.69
N LEU A 129 4.96 -0.65 5.37
CA LEU A 129 5.91 0.38 5.78
C LEU A 129 7.02 -0.18 6.69
N ARG A 130 6.65 -1.02 7.65
CA ARG A 130 7.62 -1.69 8.52
C ARG A 130 8.55 -2.61 7.75
N GLU A 131 8.02 -3.42 6.82
CA GLU A 131 8.81 -4.30 5.94
C GLU A 131 9.80 -3.48 5.11
N TYR A 132 9.34 -2.37 4.50
CA TYR A 132 10.20 -1.45 3.76
C TYR A 132 11.34 -0.91 4.61
N LEU A 133 11.03 -0.32 5.76
CA LEU A 133 12.04 0.30 6.64
C LEU A 133 13.00 -0.71 7.26
N THR A 134 12.57 -1.97 7.43
CA THR A 134 13.41 -3.03 7.99
C THR A 134 14.35 -3.64 6.96
N HIS A 135 13.85 -3.93 5.76
CA HIS A 135 14.55 -4.78 4.79
C HIS A 135 15.10 -4.03 3.58
N PHE A 136 14.57 -2.83 3.31
CA PHE A 136 14.99 -1.99 2.17
C PHE A 136 15.38 -0.56 2.57
N PRO A 137 16.05 -0.34 3.72
CA PRO A 137 16.32 1.01 4.18
C PRO A 137 17.15 1.81 3.17
N GLY A 138 16.69 3.02 2.84
CA GLY A 138 17.38 3.92 1.90
C GLY A 138 17.32 3.51 0.43
N ARG A 139 16.60 2.44 0.10
CA ARG A 139 16.30 2.07 -1.31
C ARG A 139 14.97 2.69 -1.71
N THR A 140 14.84 3.03 -2.98
CA THR A 140 13.58 3.49 -3.58
C THR A 140 13.03 2.39 -4.46
N ALA A 141 11.75 2.09 -4.30
CA ALA A 141 11.08 1.15 -5.16
C ALA A 141 10.57 1.80 -6.45
N VAL A 142 10.44 0.98 -7.48
CA VAL A 142 9.58 1.27 -8.62
C VAL A 142 8.23 0.62 -8.34
N PRO A 143 7.15 1.40 -8.21
CA PRO A 143 5.83 0.86 -7.98
C PRO A 143 5.30 0.19 -9.24
N VAL A 144 4.68 -0.97 -9.09
CA VAL A 144 4.00 -1.73 -10.13
C VAL A 144 2.54 -1.89 -9.73
N PHE A 145 1.65 -1.41 -10.56
CA PHE A 145 0.21 -1.54 -10.38
C PHE A 145 -0.38 -2.53 -11.39
N ALA A 146 -1.25 -3.41 -10.94
CA ALA A 146 -2.08 -4.23 -11.80
C ALA A 146 -3.49 -4.39 -11.22
N LEU A 147 -4.49 -4.39 -12.10
CA LEU A 147 -5.90 -4.50 -11.74
C LEU A 147 -6.61 -5.44 -12.70
N ALA A 148 -7.46 -6.33 -12.16
CA ALA A 148 -8.40 -7.09 -12.97
C ALA A 148 -9.72 -7.32 -12.23
N MET A 149 -10.82 -7.28 -12.98
CA MET A 149 -12.13 -7.68 -12.47
C MET A 149 -12.23 -9.20 -12.49
N PRO A 150 -12.61 -9.86 -11.38
CA PRO A 150 -12.65 -11.32 -11.29
C PRO A 150 -13.84 -11.96 -12.05
N GLN A 151 -14.56 -11.18 -12.84
CA GLN A 151 -15.79 -11.59 -13.55
C GLN A 151 -16.82 -12.22 -12.60
N GLU A 152 -17.25 -13.46 -12.87
CA GLU A 152 -18.25 -14.17 -12.05
C GLU A 152 -17.62 -15.01 -10.91
N ARG A 153 -16.30 -14.85 -10.66
CA ARG A 153 -15.59 -15.63 -9.62
C ARG A 153 -15.84 -15.06 -8.23
N SER A 154 -16.11 -15.93 -7.30
CA SER A 154 -16.16 -15.60 -5.88
C SER A 154 -14.77 -15.24 -5.34
N PRO A 155 -14.65 -14.49 -4.23
CA PRO A 155 -13.38 -14.21 -3.56
C PRO A 155 -12.56 -15.48 -3.27
N ARG A 156 -13.21 -16.57 -2.90
CA ARG A 156 -12.55 -17.86 -2.63
C ARG A 156 -11.92 -18.47 -3.89
N GLU A 157 -12.58 -18.37 -5.03
CA GLU A 157 -12.07 -18.86 -6.31
C GLU A 157 -10.90 -18.01 -6.80
N VAL A 158 -10.97 -16.69 -6.59
CA VAL A 158 -9.86 -15.77 -6.86
C VAL A 158 -8.64 -16.12 -6.02
N THR A 159 -8.82 -16.26 -4.70
CA THR A 159 -7.74 -16.68 -3.79
C THR A 159 -7.13 -18.01 -4.22
N ALA A 160 -7.95 -18.98 -4.56
CA ALA A 160 -7.48 -20.29 -5.01
C ALA A 160 -6.74 -20.24 -6.36
N ALA A 161 -7.10 -19.34 -7.27
CA ALA A 161 -6.39 -19.12 -8.52
C ALA A 161 -5.01 -18.49 -8.27
N LEU A 162 -4.95 -17.42 -7.47
CA LEU A 162 -3.70 -16.74 -7.10
C LEU A 162 -2.73 -17.69 -6.38
N THR A 163 -3.19 -18.37 -5.33
CA THR A 163 -2.35 -19.29 -4.54
C THR A 163 -1.82 -20.44 -5.39
N ARG A 164 -2.65 -21.01 -6.26
CA ARG A 164 -2.22 -22.08 -7.19
C ARG A 164 -1.16 -21.58 -8.16
N ALA A 165 -1.37 -20.40 -8.77
CA ALA A 165 -0.44 -19.82 -9.74
C ALA A 165 0.91 -19.44 -9.12
N LEU A 166 0.93 -19.16 -7.82
CA LEU A 166 2.12 -18.85 -7.04
C LEU A 166 2.66 -20.06 -6.27
N SER A 167 2.10 -21.27 -6.48
CA SER A 167 2.49 -22.50 -5.77
C SER A 167 2.43 -22.36 -4.24
N LEU A 168 1.49 -21.55 -3.75
CA LEU A 168 1.25 -21.31 -2.33
C LEU A 168 0.16 -22.28 -1.80
N PRO A 169 0.21 -22.66 -0.53
CA PRO A 169 -0.87 -23.43 0.08
C PRO A 169 -2.13 -22.57 0.24
N ALA A 170 -3.29 -23.21 0.33
CA ALA A 170 -4.58 -22.53 0.53
C ALA A 170 -4.66 -21.77 1.87
N SER A 171 -3.86 -22.20 2.87
CA SER A 171 -3.74 -21.54 4.16
C SER A 171 -2.31 -21.04 4.30
N MET A 172 -2.15 -19.72 4.28
CA MET A 172 -0.87 -19.03 4.41
C MET A 172 -0.73 -18.42 5.79
N SER A 173 0.52 -18.28 6.24
CA SER A 173 0.87 -17.51 7.44
C SER A 173 2.21 -16.80 7.22
N ALA A 174 2.42 -15.71 7.94
CA ALA A 174 3.71 -15.02 7.93
C ALA A 174 4.86 -15.96 8.32
N GLY A 175 6.01 -15.80 7.68
CA GLY A 175 7.20 -16.64 7.83
C GLY A 175 7.23 -17.89 6.93
N MET A 176 6.17 -18.16 6.14
CA MET A 176 6.19 -19.28 5.21
C MET A 176 7.10 -19.00 4.01
N PRO A 177 8.00 -19.93 3.65
CA PRO A 177 8.86 -19.77 2.47
C PRO A 177 8.03 -19.81 1.18
N VAL A 178 8.45 -18.99 0.22
CA VAL A 178 7.87 -18.90 -1.11
C VAL A 178 8.92 -19.25 -2.15
N HIS A 179 8.57 -20.19 -3.03
CA HIS A 179 9.35 -20.55 -4.22
C HIS A 179 8.38 -20.66 -5.40
N ALA A 180 8.00 -19.50 -5.93
CA ALA A 180 7.02 -19.41 -7.01
C ALA A 180 7.69 -19.09 -8.35
N GLN A 181 7.18 -19.70 -9.42
CA GLN A 181 7.61 -19.43 -10.80
C GLN A 181 6.38 -19.08 -11.65
N PRO A 182 5.80 -17.90 -11.48
CA PRO A 182 4.61 -17.51 -12.23
C PRO A 182 4.95 -17.38 -13.72
N ALA A 183 4.06 -17.87 -14.58
CA ALA A 183 4.31 -17.91 -16.02
C ALA A 183 4.53 -16.52 -16.61
N GLY A 184 5.65 -16.29 -17.25
CA GLY A 184 5.99 -15.01 -17.90
C GLY A 184 6.48 -13.91 -16.95
N LEU A 185 6.75 -14.24 -15.69
CA LEU A 185 7.29 -13.36 -14.68
C LEU A 185 8.59 -13.91 -14.09
N PRO A 186 9.42 -13.07 -13.48
CA PRO A 186 10.57 -13.54 -12.70
C PRO A 186 10.16 -14.47 -11.55
N PRO A 187 11.04 -15.42 -11.13
CA PRO A 187 10.75 -16.25 -9.97
C PRO A 187 10.66 -15.40 -8.68
N LEU A 188 9.71 -15.74 -7.82
CA LEU A 188 9.58 -15.15 -6.50
C LEU A 188 10.17 -16.13 -5.47
N ASN A 189 11.33 -15.78 -4.92
CA ASN A 189 11.96 -16.53 -3.84
C ASN A 189 12.02 -15.63 -2.60
N GLY A 190 11.30 -16.03 -1.56
CA GLY A 190 11.17 -15.19 -0.37
C GLY A 190 10.30 -15.82 0.69
N GLU A 191 9.53 -15.00 1.37
CA GLU A 191 8.60 -15.47 2.39
C GLU A 191 7.29 -14.66 2.38
N VAL A 192 6.21 -15.28 2.83
CA VAL A 192 4.95 -14.60 3.13
C VAL A 192 5.18 -13.72 4.35
N VAL A 193 4.90 -12.41 4.24
CA VAL A 193 5.04 -11.47 5.37
C VAL A 193 3.68 -11.05 5.93
N TRP A 194 2.62 -11.21 5.15
CA TRP A 194 1.23 -10.97 5.56
C TRP A 194 0.29 -11.96 4.89
N ALA A 195 -0.72 -12.43 5.61
CA ALA A 195 -1.81 -13.19 5.04
C ALA A 195 -3.08 -13.05 5.88
N ASP A 196 -4.15 -12.58 5.26
CA ASP A 196 -5.51 -12.57 5.79
C ASP A 196 -6.51 -13.03 4.70
N HIS A 197 -7.81 -12.88 4.96
CA HIS A 197 -8.86 -13.29 4.02
C HIS A 197 -9.03 -12.37 2.81
N GLU A 198 -8.45 -11.17 2.86
CA GLU A 198 -8.54 -10.15 1.79
C GLU A 198 -7.21 -9.90 1.09
N ARG A 199 -6.07 -10.18 1.77
CA ARG A 199 -4.75 -9.76 1.31
C ARG A 199 -3.68 -10.77 1.68
N PHE A 200 -2.65 -10.84 0.85
CA PHE A 200 -1.38 -11.40 1.26
C PHE A 200 -0.22 -10.60 0.66
N ALA A 201 0.93 -10.70 1.29
CA ALA A 201 2.17 -10.07 0.82
C ALA A 201 3.34 -11.04 0.91
N ILE A 202 4.22 -10.95 -0.11
CA ILE A 202 5.45 -11.73 -0.20
C ILE A 202 6.61 -10.73 -0.22
N ARG A 203 7.63 -10.98 0.60
CA ARG A 203 8.91 -10.27 0.52
C ARG A 203 9.96 -11.18 -0.10
N THR A 204 10.70 -10.61 -1.05
CA THR A 204 11.93 -11.19 -1.63
C THR A 204 13.12 -10.29 -1.27
N ASP A 205 14.32 -10.61 -1.74
CA ASP A 205 15.51 -9.77 -1.54
C ASP A 205 15.44 -8.43 -2.29
N ASP A 206 14.54 -8.32 -3.28
CA ASP A 206 14.43 -7.19 -4.20
C ASP A 206 13.00 -6.66 -4.39
N GLY A 207 12.03 -7.11 -3.60
CA GLY A 207 10.65 -6.64 -3.74
C GLY A 207 9.70 -6.97 -2.59
N LEU A 208 8.66 -6.14 -2.49
CA LEU A 208 7.44 -6.42 -1.73
C LEU A 208 6.30 -6.59 -2.73
N TYR A 209 5.70 -7.77 -2.75
CA TYR A 209 4.63 -8.14 -3.68
C TYR A 209 3.32 -8.24 -2.91
N THR A 210 2.39 -7.31 -3.15
CA THR A 210 1.11 -7.26 -2.42
C THR A 210 -0.06 -7.62 -3.32
N PHE A 211 -0.97 -8.42 -2.79
CA PHE A 211 -2.13 -8.96 -3.50
C PHE A 211 -3.38 -8.69 -2.68
N HIS A 212 -4.32 -7.93 -3.22
CA HIS A 212 -5.61 -7.60 -2.63
C HIS A 212 -6.69 -8.34 -3.42
N HIS A 213 -7.39 -9.31 -2.81
CA HIS A 213 -8.18 -10.28 -3.55
C HIS A 213 -9.52 -10.68 -2.92
N GLY A 214 -9.77 -10.28 -1.68
CA GLY A 214 -10.85 -10.86 -0.86
C GLY A 214 -12.14 -10.06 -0.77
N THR A 215 -12.22 -8.87 -1.38
CA THR A 215 -13.35 -7.95 -1.18
C THR A 215 -14.56 -8.20 -2.08
N GLY A 216 -14.45 -9.12 -3.06
CA GLY A 216 -15.48 -9.32 -4.09
C GLY A 216 -15.50 -8.25 -5.19
N GLY A 217 -14.66 -7.23 -5.08
CA GLY A 217 -14.37 -6.20 -6.08
C GLY A 217 -13.18 -6.57 -6.98
N PRO A 218 -12.50 -5.57 -7.54
CA PRO A 218 -11.31 -5.79 -8.34
C PRO A 218 -10.21 -6.45 -7.53
N VAL A 219 -9.43 -7.31 -8.20
CA VAL A 219 -8.15 -7.79 -7.68
C VAL A 219 -7.10 -6.74 -7.99
N LEU A 220 -6.42 -6.26 -6.96
CA LEU A 220 -5.39 -5.22 -7.06
C LEU A 220 -4.04 -5.77 -6.65
N MET A 221 -3.01 -5.34 -7.34
CA MET A 221 -1.62 -5.57 -6.99
C MET A 221 -0.88 -4.25 -6.91
N PHE A 222 -0.18 -4.04 -5.81
CA PHE A 222 0.73 -2.91 -5.61
C PHE A 222 2.08 -3.47 -5.22
N HIS A 223 2.94 -3.73 -6.22
CA HIS A 223 4.27 -4.25 -5.94
C HIS A 223 5.29 -3.12 -5.85
N HIS A 224 6.26 -3.29 -4.98
CA HIS A 224 7.35 -2.35 -4.74
C HIS A 224 8.65 -3.05 -5.10
N LEU A 225 9.21 -2.74 -6.27
CA LEU A 225 10.40 -3.41 -6.78
C LEU A 225 11.65 -2.57 -6.49
N PHE A 226 12.57 -3.12 -5.71
CA PHE A 226 13.82 -2.49 -5.31
C PHE A 226 15.03 -2.97 -6.13
N GLY A 227 14.82 -3.87 -7.06
CA GLY A 227 15.85 -4.40 -7.96
C GLY A 227 16.12 -3.51 -9.16
N ALA A 228 17.12 -3.91 -9.92
CA ALA A 228 17.41 -3.25 -11.20
C ALA A 228 16.38 -3.68 -12.26
N ASP A 229 15.97 -2.71 -13.08
CA ASP A 229 15.18 -2.83 -14.29
C ASP A 229 13.72 -3.31 -14.15
N PRO A 230 12.82 -2.39 -13.83
CA PRO A 230 11.39 -2.65 -13.86
C PRO A 230 10.75 -2.42 -15.24
N ASP A 231 11.54 -2.14 -16.28
CA ASP A 231 11.01 -1.90 -17.61
C ASP A 231 10.14 -3.08 -18.07
N GLY A 232 8.85 -2.78 -18.27
CA GLY A 232 7.85 -3.79 -18.63
C GLY A 232 7.27 -4.61 -17.49
N ALA A 233 7.71 -4.45 -16.24
CA ALA A 233 7.19 -5.21 -15.09
C ALA A 233 5.69 -5.00 -14.92
N GLU A 234 5.21 -3.77 -14.97
CA GLU A 234 3.78 -3.44 -14.84
C GLU A 234 2.95 -4.11 -15.95
N THR A 235 3.41 -4.04 -17.20
CA THR A 235 2.76 -4.71 -18.33
C THR A 235 2.74 -6.24 -18.14
N ALA A 236 3.83 -6.82 -17.65
CA ALA A 236 3.94 -8.26 -17.44
C ALA A 236 2.99 -8.73 -16.30
N TRP A 237 2.95 -8.02 -15.18
CA TRP A 237 2.04 -8.31 -14.07
C TRP A 237 0.58 -8.09 -14.45
N GLN A 238 0.26 -7.02 -15.19
CA GLN A 238 -1.09 -6.78 -15.70
C GLN A 238 -1.55 -7.92 -16.63
N LYS A 239 -0.69 -8.34 -17.55
CA LYS A 239 -0.96 -9.45 -18.46
C LYS A 239 -1.15 -10.76 -17.71
N TRP A 240 -0.30 -11.04 -16.73
CA TRP A 240 -0.38 -12.24 -15.90
C TRP A 240 -1.70 -12.28 -15.12
N LEU A 241 -2.07 -11.18 -14.44
CA LEU A 241 -3.29 -11.09 -13.66
C LEU A 241 -4.54 -11.25 -14.53
N THR A 242 -4.58 -10.55 -15.67
CA THR A 242 -5.70 -10.64 -16.61
C THR A 242 -5.85 -12.07 -17.15
N GLY A 243 -4.74 -12.71 -17.54
CA GLY A 243 -4.75 -14.10 -18.01
C GLY A 243 -5.15 -15.13 -16.94
N LEU A 244 -4.86 -14.86 -15.68
CA LEU A 244 -5.22 -15.71 -14.55
C LEU A 244 -6.71 -15.66 -14.23
N LEU A 245 -7.33 -14.49 -14.41
CA LEU A 245 -8.74 -14.23 -14.03
C LEU A 245 -9.72 -14.27 -15.22
N ALA A 246 -9.22 -14.44 -16.45
CA ALA A 246 -10.03 -14.64 -17.66
C ALA A 246 -10.88 -15.92 -17.62
#